data_6521371e498402c0c5fc8733a43f0de4
#
_entry.id   6521371e498402c0c5fc8733a43f0de4
#
_cell.length_a   1.000
_cell.length_b   1.000
_cell.length_c   1.000
_cell.angle_alpha   90.00
_cell.angle_beta   90.00
_cell.angle_gamma   90.00
#
_symmetry.space_group_name_H-M   'P 1'
#
loop_
_entity.id
_entity.type
_entity.pdbx_description
1 polymer ?
#
loop_
_entity_poly.entity_id
_entity_poly.type
_entity_poly.pdbx_seq_one_letter_code
_entity_poly.pdbx_strand_id
1 'polypeptide(L)'
;AFKHHGIVSAQVLLGHDDVIARDRYLNARGTLNTLLSLGVVPVVNENDTVVTDEIRFGDNDTLAALVANLIDADALLLLTDQQGLYEEDPRFNPEAALVQTSDVHAPGLDAMAGEGGALGRGGMVTKLRAARLAARSGTETVIASGRVANVIQTVAGGGNIGTWLRTGKQPQNARKQWLASMVQIQGSVELDEGAVRVLRESGRSLLPVGVRGVEGRFGRGDLVSCRDGEGREVARGLVNYSAEETRRIMGSPSREIEGIHGYAGDEELIHRDNLILV
;
A
#
# COMPACT_ATOMS: atom_id res chain seq x y z
N ALA A 1 -15.85 17.42 13.74
CA ALA A 1 -14.77 17.23 14.71
C ALA A 1 -13.47 17.91 14.23
N PHE A 2 -12.84 17.47 13.14
CA PHE A 2 -11.54 17.98 12.65
C PHE A 2 -11.47 19.50 12.45
N LYS A 3 -12.52 20.10 11.86
CA LYS A 3 -12.59 21.56 11.61
C LYS A 3 -12.41 22.42 12.88
N HIS A 4 -12.86 21.94 14.05
CA HIS A 4 -12.70 22.68 15.32
C HIS A 4 -11.23 22.73 15.77
N HIS A 5 -10.38 21.86 15.22
CA HIS A 5 -8.94 21.83 15.49
C HIS A 5 -8.11 22.40 14.34
N GLY A 6 -8.74 23.06 13.35
CA GLY A 6 -8.05 23.60 12.19
C GLY A 6 -7.53 22.54 11.22
N ILE A 7 -7.98 21.29 11.36
CA ILE A 7 -7.55 20.17 10.51
C ILE A 7 -8.50 20.04 9.33
N VAL A 8 -7.98 20.10 8.12
CA VAL A 8 -8.71 19.81 6.89
C VAL A 8 -8.80 18.29 6.71
N SER A 9 -9.98 17.78 6.42
CA SER A 9 -10.20 16.35 6.17
C SER A 9 -11.04 16.14 4.93
N ALA A 10 -10.82 15.04 4.25
CA ALA A 10 -11.58 14.59 3.09
C ALA A 10 -12.12 13.18 3.30
N GLN A 11 -13.38 12.95 2.99
CA GLN A 11 -13.95 11.60 2.97
C GLN A 11 -13.52 10.90 1.69
N VAL A 12 -13.01 9.67 1.82
CA VAL A 12 -12.63 8.80 0.70
C VAL A 12 -13.36 7.47 0.88
N LEU A 13 -14.18 7.11 -0.09
CA LEU A 13 -14.90 5.83 -0.09
C LEU A 13 -14.25 4.90 -1.11
N LEU A 14 -13.86 3.72 -0.66
CA LEU A 14 -13.18 2.71 -1.47
C LEU A 14 -14.02 1.43 -1.55
N GLY A 15 -14.17 0.89 -2.76
CA GLY A 15 -14.66 -0.47 -2.97
C GLY A 15 -13.52 -1.48 -2.98
N HIS A 16 -13.87 -2.77 -2.89
CA HIS A 16 -12.90 -3.86 -2.95
C HIS A 16 -12.06 -3.81 -4.24
N ASP A 17 -12.69 -3.50 -5.37
CA ASP A 17 -12.00 -3.40 -6.65
C ASP A 17 -11.03 -2.23 -6.72
N ASP A 18 -11.26 -1.16 -5.95
CA ASP A 18 -10.40 0.04 -5.97
C ASP A 18 -9.01 -0.20 -5.37
N VAL A 19 -8.85 -1.29 -4.61
CA VAL A 19 -7.57 -1.69 -4.00
C VAL A 19 -6.98 -2.97 -4.59
N ILE A 20 -7.73 -3.68 -5.44
CA ILE A 20 -7.29 -4.94 -6.08
C ILE A 20 -7.07 -4.76 -7.57
N ALA A 21 -7.98 -4.07 -8.29
CA ALA A 21 -7.81 -3.78 -9.70
C ALA A 21 -6.68 -2.74 -9.88
N ARG A 22 -5.71 -3.07 -10.71
CA ARG A 22 -4.43 -2.34 -10.82
C ARG A 22 -4.59 -0.88 -11.23
N ASP A 23 -5.45 -0.61 -12.20
CA ASP A 23 -5.76 0.74 -12.68
C ASP A 23 -6.41 1.61 -11.59
N ARG A 24 -7.38 1.03 -10.86
CA ARG A 24 -8.06 1.67 -9.73
C ARG A 24 -7.13 1.85 -8.54
N TYR A 25 -6.27 0.86 -8.27
CA TYR A 25 -5.23 0.95 -7.24
C TYR A 25 -4.34 2.19 -7.42
N LEU A 26 -3.82 2.43 -8.64
CA LEU A 26 -2.98 3.61 -8.90
C LEU A 26 -3.75 4.92 -8.73
N ASN A 27 -5.02 4.97 -9.13
CA ASN A 27 -5.86 6.15 -8.94
C ASN A 27 -6.13 6.44 -7.46
N ALA A 28 -6.52 5.41 -6.69
CA ALA A 28 -6.75 5.53 -5.25
C ALA A 28 -5.48 5.99 -4.52
N ARG A 29 -4.32 5.39 -4.88
CA ARG A 29 -3.01 5.79 -4.35
C ARG A 29 -2.68 7.24 -4.68
N GLY A 30 -2.80 7.64 -5.95
CA GLY A 30 -2.53 9.02 -6.37
C GLY A 30 -3.39 10.03 -5.61
N THR A 31 -4.68 9.74 -5.46
CA THR A 31 -5.62 10.57 -4.70
C THR A 31 -5.21 10.70 -3.23
N LEU A 32 -4.94 9.58 -2.55
CA LEU A 32 -4.55 9.60 -1.14
C LEU A 32 -3.23 10.33 -0.91
N ASN A 33 -2.22 10.07 -1.73
CA ASN A 33 -0.93 10.74 -1.63
C ASN A 33 -1.03 12.25 -1.90
N THR A 34 -1.86 12.67 -2.85
CA THR A 34 -2.12 14.08 -3.10
C THR A 34 -2.80 14.74 -1.91
N LEU A 35 -3.81 14.12 -1.30
CA LEU A 35 -4.45 14.64 -0.09
C LEU A 35 -3.43 14.81 1.04
N LEU A 36 -2.61 13.79 1.28
CA LEU A 36 -1.56 13.82 2.31
C LEU A 36 -0.52 14.93 2.03
N SER A 37 -0.07 15.10 0.79
CA SER A 37 0.88 16.15 0.41
C SER A 37 0.31 17.56 0.61
N LEU A 38 -1.00 17.73 0.51
CA LEU A 38 -1.72 18.98 0.80
C LEU A 38 -2.01 19.18 2.30
N GLY A 39 -1.58 18.27 3.17
CA GLY A 39 -1.86 18.33 4.62
C GLY A 39 -3.32 18.03 4.96
N VAL A 40 -4.05 17.37 4.05
CA VAL A 40 -5.44 16.94 4.26
C VAL A 40 -5.45 15.54 4.86
N VAL A 41 -6.23 15.32 5.92
CA VAL A 41 -6.40 14.01 6.54
C VAL A 41 -7.49 13.23 5.79
N PRO A 42 -7.16 12.15 5.07
CA PRO A 42 -8.16 11.30 4.43
C PRO A 42 -8.88 10.46 5.49
N VAL A 43 -10.21 10.53 5.50
CA VAL A 43 -11.09 9.69 6.31
C VAL A 43 -11.67 8.63 5.39
N VAL A 44 -11.10 7.43 5.48
CA VAL A 44 -11.41 6.33 4.54
C VAL A 44 -12.47 5.40 5.14
N ASN A 45 -13.42 4.98 4.33
CA ASN A 45 -14.36 3.90 4.65
C ASN A 45 -14.72 3.10 3.39
N GLU A 46 -15.35 1.95 3.58
CA GLU A 46 -15.92 1.17 2.49
C GLU A 46 -17.06 1.93 1.80
N ASN A 47 -17.18 1.80 0.48
CA ASN A 47 -18.29 2.37 -0.29
C ASN A 47 -19.49 1.42 -0.26
N ASP A 48 -20.17 1.34 0.88
CA ASP A 48 -21.34 0.49 1.09
C ASP A 48 -22.51 0.76 0.12
N THR A 49 -22.48 1.89 -0.60
CA THR A 49 -23.55 2.26 -1.53
C THR A 49 -23.56 1.39 -2.79
N VAL A 50 -22.41 0.90 -3.21
CA VAL A 50 -22.22 0.16 -4.48
C VAL A 50 -21.69 -1.26 -4.28
N VAL A 51 -21.54 -1.69 -3.03
CA VAL A 51 -20.97 -3.00 -2.69
C VAL A 51 -22.07 -3.99 -2.36
N THR A 52 -22.03 -5.17 -3.00
CA THR A 52 -22.86 -6.34 -2.65
C THR A 52 -22.17 -7.19 -1.58
N ASP A 53 -22.90 -8.08 -0.91
CA ASP A 53 -22.36 -8.93 0.18
C ASP A 53 -21.19 -9.83 -0.27
N GLU A 54 -21.11 -10.15 -1.59
CA GLU A 54 -20.06 -11.00 -2.15
C GLU A 54 -18.73 -10.28 -2.35
N ILE A 55 -18.72 -8.93 -2.38
CA ILE A 55 -17.54 -8.11 -2.69
C ILE A 55 -17.15 -7.15 -1.57
N ARG A 56 -17.57 -7.41 -0.34
CA ARG A 56 -17.20 -6.61 0.84
C ARG A 56 -15.80 -6.95 1.36
N PHE A 57 -15.10 -5.96 1.89
CA PHE A 57 -13.88 -6.20 2.68
C PHE A 57 -14.11 -7.06 3.91
N GLY A 58 -15.33 -7.05 4.43
CA GLY A 58 -15.73 -7.81 5.60
C GLY A 58 -15.43 -7.12 6.93
N ASP A 59 -14.36 -6.34 7.01
CA ASP A 59 -14.01 -5.55 8.20
C ASP A 59 -13.11 -4.36 7.87
N ASN A 60 -13.14 -3.33 8.73
CA ASN A 60 -12.31 -2.13 8.58
C ASN A 60 -10.84 -2.38 8.92
N ASP A 61 -10.48 -3.43 9.63
CA ASP A 61 -9.08 -3.79 9.90
C ASP A 61 -8.38 -4.17 8.59
N THR A 62 -9.05 -4.98 7.75
CA THR A 62 -8.57 -5.36 6.40
C THR A 62 -8.47 -4.14 5.49
N LEU A 63 -9.49 -3.27 5.45
CA LEU A 63 -9.45 -2.04 4.67
C LEU A 63 -8.29 -1.14 5.11
N ALA A 64 -8.07 -0.97 6.41
CA ALA A 64 -6.99 -0.17 6.95
C ALA A 64 -5.61 -0.71 6.55
N ALA A 65 -5.41 -2.04 6.56
CA ALA A 65 -4.18 -2.66 6.12
C ALA A 65 -3.92 -2.46 4.62
N LEU A 66 -4.96 -2.56 3.78
CA LEU A 66 -4.87 -2.29 2.35
C LEU A 66 -4.54 -0.82 2.07
N VAL A 67 -5.17 0.11 2.79
CA VAL A 67 -4.85 1.54 2.70
C VAL A 67 -3.42 1.82 3.16
N ALA A 68 -2.96 1.19 4.24
CA ALA A 68 -1.57 1.31 4.70
C ALA A 68 -0.58 0.88 3.61
N ASN A 69 -0.87 -0.23 2.92
CA ASN A 69 -0.07 -0.69 1.78
C ASN A 69 -0.14 0.29 0.58
N LEU A 70 -1.30 0.89 0.37
CA LEU A 70 -1.55 1.81 -0.75
C LEU A 70 -0.70 3.08 -0.65
N ILE A 71 -0.55 3.62 0.58
CA ILE A 71 0.18 4.86 0.85
C ILE A 71 1.60 4.64 1.38
N ASP A 72 2.08 3.39 1.43
CA ASP A 72 3.37 3.00 2.01
C ASP A 72 3.55 3.52 3.45
N ALA A 73 2.54 3.30 4.29
CA ALA A 73 2.56 3.74 5.67
C ALA A 73 3.68 3.06 6.48
N ASP A 74 4.36 3.82 7.36
CA ASP A 74 5.37 3.27 8.27
C ASP A 74 4.73 2.40 9.35
N ALA A 75 3.54 2.80 9.83
CA ALA A 75 2.83 2.10 10.88
C ALA A 75 1.31 2.10 10.66
N LEU A 76 0.66 1.01 11.06
CA LEU A 76 -0.78 0.85 11.17
C LEU A 76 -1.16 0.76 12.64
N LEU A 77 -1.98 1.68 13.13
CA LEU A 77 -2.52 1.64 14.50
C LEU A 77 -3.97 1.13 14.46
N LEU A 78 -4.18 -0.07 15.01
CA LEU A 78 -5.50 -0.67 15.18
C LEU A 78 -6.02 -0.39 16.59
N LEU A 79 -7.03 0.46 16.68
CA LEU A 79 -7.67 0.79 17.96
C LEU A 79 -8.78 -0.22 18.27
N THR A 80 -8.76 -0.74 19.49
CA THR A 80 -9.70 -1.73 19.98
C THR A 80 -10.17 -1.39 21.39
N ASP A 81 -11.07 -2.18 21.97
CA ASP A 81 -11.51 -2.07 23.35
C ASP A 81 -10.54 -2.75 24.35
N GLN A 82 -9.64 -3.61 23.84
CA GLN A 82 -8.60 -4.28 24.62
C GLN A 82 -7.28 -3.49 24.59
N GLN A 83 -6.41 -3.72 25.59
CA GLN A 83 -5.12 -3.03 25.64
C GLN A 83 -4.15 -3.47 24.55
N GLY A 84 -4.30 -4.67 24.00
CA GLY A 84 -3.48 -5.29 22.97
C GLY A 84 -3.74 -6.78 22.87
N LEU A 85 -2.77 -7.53 22.36
CA LEU A 85 -2.78 -8.99 22.33
C LEU A 85 -2.26 -9.53 23.67
N TYR A 86 -2.94 -10.51 24.22
CA TYR A 86 -2.55 -11.22 25.45
C TYR A 86 -2.09 -12.63 25.12
N GLU A 87 -1.23 -13.22 25.95
CA GLU A 87 -0.78 -14.60 25.81
C GLU A 87 -1.93 -15.60 25.88
N GLU A 88 -2.96 -15.27 26.67
CA GLU A 88 -4.22 -16.00 26.81
C GLU A 88 -5.39 -15.01 26.79
N ASP A 89 -6.59 -15.50 26.56
CA ASP A 89 -7.78 -14.65 26.56
C ASP A 89 -8.05 -14.08 27.98
N PRO A 90 -7.97 -12.76 28.18
CA PRO A 90 -8.14 -12.15 29.50
C PRO A 90 -9.55 -12.30 30.06
N ARG A 91 -10.53 -12.74 29.26
CA ARG A 91 -11.88 -13.08 29.75
C ARG A 91 -11.90 -14.36 30.53
N PHE A 92 -10.96 -15.28 30.27
CA PHE A 92 -10.84 -16.57 30.96
C PHE A 92 -9.65 -16.58 31.95
N ASN A 93 -8.59 -15.83 31.64
CA ASN A 93 -7.44 -15.65 32.52
C ASN A 93 -7.16 -14.15 32.74
N PRO A 94 -7.71 -13.54 33.83
CA PRO A 94 -7.47 -12.12 34.12
C PRO A 94 -5.99 -11.73 34.34
N GLU A 95 -5.15 -12.70 34.69
CA GLU A 95 -3.71 -12.53 34.93
C GLU A 95 -2.88 -12.73 33.64
N ALA A 96 -3.53 -12.94 32.48
CA ALA A 96 -2.84 -13.12 31.22
C ALA A 96 -1.91 -11.93 30.93
N ALA A 97 -0.66 -12.23 30.55
CA ALA A 97 0.32 -11.21 30.27
C ALA A 97 0.04 -10.54 28.90
N LEU A 98 0.19 -9.21 28.86
CA LEU A 98 0.12 -8.46 27.61
C LEU A 98 1.40 -8.69 26.80
N VAL A 99 1.26 -9.11 25.54
CA VAL A 99 2.36 -9.20 24.57
C VAL A 99 2.76 -7.79 24.14
N GLN A 100 3.88 -7.28 24.62
CA GLN A 100 4.33 -5.93 24.27
C GLN A 100 4.87 -5.84 22.84
N THR A 101 5.63 -6.84 22.41
CA THR A 101 6.25 -6.87 21.08
C THR A 101 6.36 -8.32 20.60
N SER A 102 6.08 -8.54 19.30
CA SER A 102 6.29 -9.82 18.64
C SER A 102 6.61 -9.63 17.17
N ASP A 103 7.25 -10.61 16.51
CA ASP A 103 7.24 -10.69 15.06
C ASP A 103 5.84 -11.04 14.57
N VAL A 104 5.34 -10.36 13.54
CA VAL A 104 3.99 -10.55 12.99
C VAL A 104 3.76 -11.96 12.45
N HIS A 105 4.83 -12.68 12.12
CA HIS A 105 4.81 -14.06 11.64
C HIS A 105 5.24 -15.08 12.71
N ALA A 106 5.42 -14.64 13.95
CA ALA A 106 5.82 -15.55 15.03
C ALA A 106 4.83 -16.72 15.18
N PRO A 107 5.32 -17.95 15.34
CA PRO A 107 4.46 -19.09 15.61
C PRO A 107 3.74 -18.90 16.95
N GLY A 108 2.47 -19.30 17.00
CA GLY A 108 1.67 -19.20 18.22
C GLY A 108 0.80 -17.96 18.35
N LEU A 109 1.02 -16.89 17.56
CA LEU A 109 0.15 -15.69 17.61
C LEU A 109 -1.32 -16.00 17.33
N ASP A 110 -1.61 -16.94 16.42
CA ASP A 110 -3.00 -17.32 16.11
C ASP A 110 -3.67 -18.02 17.31
N ALA A 111 -2.91 -18.81 18.07
CA ALA A 111 -3.43 -19.43 19.29
C ALA A 111 -3.75 -18.41 20.38
N MET A 112 -2.93 -17.35 20.51
CA MET A 112 -3.15 -16.24 21.45
C MET A 112 -4.38 -15.41 21.07
N ALA A 113 -4.72 -15.32 19.78
CA ALA A 113 -5.91 -14.59 19.33
C ALA A 113 -7.23 -15.25 19.73
N GLY A 114 -7.18 -16.51 20.16
CA GLY A 114 -8.33 -17.33 20.53
C GLY A 114 -9.18 -17.74 19.31
N GLU A 115 -10.12 -18.63 19.54
CA GLU A 115 -11.18 -18.93 18.57
C GLU A 115 -12.08 -17.68 18.52
N GLY A 116 -12.09 -16.97 17.39
CA GLY A 116 -12.92 -15.80 17.19
C GLY A 116 -14.37 -16.11 17.56
N GLY A 117 -14.90 -15.36 18.53
CA GLY A 117 -16.25 -15.62 19.04
C GLY A 117 -17.26 -15.67 17.91
N ALA A 118 -18.18 -16.61 17.97
CA ALA A 118 -19.16 -16.96 16.92
C ALA A 118 -20.10 -15.81 16.47
N LEU A 119 -19.98 -14.61 17.03
CA LEU A 119 -20.83 -13.44 16.75
C LEU A 119 -20.08 -12.16 16.35
N GLY A 120 -18.73 -12.12 16.25
CA GLY A 120 -17.99 -10.88 16.00
C GLY A 120 -17.29 -10.86 14.64
N ARG A 121 -17.81 -10.06 13.71
CA ARG A 121 -17.05 -9.55 12.56
C ARG A 121 -16.01 -8.55 13.07
N GLY A 122 -14.89 -8.98 13.64
CA GLY A 122 -13.85 -8.10 14.16
C GLY A 122 -13.37 -8.58 15.54
N GLY A 123 -12.46 -9.49 15.56
CA GLY A 123 -11.79 -9.97 16.76
C GLY A 123 -10.27 -9.79 16.66
N MET A 124 -9.52 -10.28 17.60
CA MET A 124 -8.06 -10.27 17.54
C MET A 124 -7.53 -10.99 16.29
N VAL A 125 -8.22 -12.02 15.81
CA VAL A 125 -7.90 -12.75 14.57
C VAL A 125 -7.91 -11.84 13.35
N THR A 126 -8.94 -10.96 13.21
CA THR A 126 -8.99 -10.00 12.07
C THR A 126 -7.85 -9.01 12.14
N LYS A 127 -7.48 -8.55 13.34
CA LYS A 127 -6.35 -7.64 13.57
C LYS A 127 -5.00 -8.29 13.24
N LEU A 128 -4.80 -9.55 13.57
CA LEU A 128 -3.59 -10.29 13.18
C LEU A 128 -3.53 -10.49 11.66
N ARG A 129 -4.66 -10.78 11.01
CA ARG A 129 -4.72 -10.86 9.53
C ARG A 129 -4.38 -9.52 8.89
N ALA A 130 -4.96 -8.43 9.39
CA ALA A 130 -4.67 -7.07 8.93
C ALA A 130 -3.20 -6.71 9.12
N ALA A 131 -2.61 -7.03 10.28
CA ALA A 131 -1.19 -6.82 10.55
C ALA A 131 -0.30 -7.58 9.56
N ARG A 132 -0.60 -8.85 9.26
CA ARG A 132 0.14 -9.64 8.26
C ARG A 132 -0.02 -9.09 6.86
N LEU A 133 -1.19 -8.55 6.54
CA LEU A 133 -1.44 -7.89 5.26
C LEU A 133 -0.63 -6.60 5.13
N ALA A 134 -0.62 -5.75 6.16
CA ALA A 134 0.18 -4.53 6.23
C ALA A 134 1.69 -4.83 6.15
N ALA A 135 2.13 -5.91 6.79
CA ALA A 135 3.52 -6.35 6.78
C ALA A 135 4.07 -6.71 5.38
N ARG A 136 3.19 -6.97 4.40
CA ARG A 136 3.61 -7.23 3.00
C ARG A 136 4.34 -6.05 2.38
N SER A 137 3.97 -4.82 2.74
CA SER A 137 4.68 -3.59 2.35
C SER A 137 5.69 -3.11 3.39
N GLY A 138 5.88 -3.85 4.49
CA GLY A 138 6.81 -3.50 5.55
C GLY A 138 6.22 -2.58 6.62
N THR A 139 4.91 -2.33 6.58
CA THR A 139 4.19 -1.55 7.59
C THR A 139 4.13 -2.32 8.90
N GLU A 140 4.65 -1.74 9.99
CA GLU A 140 4.49 -2.29 11.33
C GLU A 140 3.07 -2.06 11.84
N THR A 141 2.56 -2.93 12.72
CA THR A 141 1.22 -2.76 13.28
C THR A 141 1.27 -2.65 14.79
N VAL A 142 0.54 -1.68 15.33
CA VAL A 142 0.29 -1.53 16.76
C VAL A 142 -1.18 -1.80 17.04
N ILE A 143 -1.46 -2.71 17.96
CA ILE A 143 -2.80 -2.96 18.47
C ILE A 143 -2.88 -2.34 19.86
N ALA A 144 -3.76 -1.37 20.05
CA ALA A 144 -3.86 -0.65 21.33
C ALA A 144 -5.30 -0.27 21.67
N SER A 145 -5.55 0.06 22.94
CA SER A 145 -6.88 0.49 23.37
C SER A 145 -7.17 1.93 22.93
N GLY A 146 -8.29 2.09 22.21
CA GLY A 146 -8.81 3.41 21.87
C GLY A 146 -9.35 4.22 23.05
N ARG A 147 -9.41 3.61 24.25
CA ARG A 147 -9.85 4.30 25.48
C ARG A 147 -8.70 5.00 26.20
N VAL A 148 -7.45 4.75 25.80
CA VAL A 148 -6.30 5.40 26.40
C VAL A 148 -6.17 6.81 25.85
N ALA A 149 -6.05 7.80 26.74
CA ALA A 149 -5.86 9.18 26.35
C ALA A 149 -4.54 9.33 25.58
N ASN A 150 -4.56 10.15 24.53
CA ASN A 150 -3.39 10.47 23.70
C ASN A 150 -2.69 9.24 23.08
N VAL A 151 -3.43 8.12 22.85
CA VAL A 151 -2.85 6.88 22.31
C VAL A 151 -2.10 7.10 20.99
N ILE A 152 -2.63 7.93 20.09
CA ILE A 152 -1.99 8.23 18.80
C ILE A 152 -0.65 8.94 19.00
N GLN A 153 -0.61 9.97 19.85
CA GLN A 153 0.62 10.73 20.15
C GLN A 153 1.65 9.84 20.85
N THR A 154 1.20 8.98 21.76
CA THR A 154 2.08 8.03 22.46
C THR A 154 2.73 7.05 21.48
N VAL A 155 1.94 6.46 20.58
CA VAL A 155 2.47 5.54 19.54
C VAL A 155 3.40 6.29 18.58
N ALA A 156 3.01 7.46 18.09
CA ALA A 156 3.84 8.27 17.19
C ALA A 156 5.17 8.70 17.82
N GLY A 157 5.18 8.90 19.14
CA GLY A 157 6.40 9.20 19.93
C GLY A 157 7.23 7.95 20.29
N GLY A 158 6.87 6.77 19.81
CA GLY A 158 7.58 5.52 20.14
C GLY A 158 7.32 4.99 21.54
N GLY A 159 6.26 5.47 22.20
CA GLY A 159 5.88 5.03 23.54
C GLY A 159 5.44 3.56 23.56
N ASN A 160 5.76 2.89 24.66
CA ASN A 160 5.45 1.47 24.84
C ASN A 160 3.98 1.31 25.30
N ILE A 161 3.08 1.20 24.35
CA ILE A 161 1.64 1.01 24.57
C ILE A 161 1.11 -0.05 23.60
N GLY A 162 0.23 -0.90 24.10
CA GLY A 162 -0.38 -1.97 23.31
C GLY A 162 0.60 -3.07 22.92
N THR A 163 0.32 -3.71 21.79
CA THR A 163 1.16 -4.76 21.19
C THR A 163 1.75 -4.26 19.87
N TRP A 164 3.06 -4.25 19.77
CA TRP A 164 3.80 -3.96 18.56
C TRP A 164 4.09 -5.24 17.79
N LEU A 165 3.52 -5.37 16.60
CA LEU A 165 3.78 -6.45 15.66
C LEU A 165 4.79 -5.96 14.62
N ARG A 166 6.03 -6.43 14.78
CA ARG A 166 7.17 -6.04 13.94
C ARG A 166 7.25 -6.90 12.68
N THR A 167 7.66 -6.30 11.58
CA THR A 167 7.80 -7.01 10.31
C THR A 167 9.22 -7.52 10.07
N GLY A 168 10.21 -6.97 10.78
CA GLY A 168 11.63 -7.23 10.52
C GLY A 168 12.12 -6.79 9.14
N LYS A 169 11.26 -6.18 8.32
CA LYS A 169 11.56 -5.76 6.95
C LYS A 169 11.46 -4.25 6.82
N GLN A 170 12.36 -3.66 6.05
CA GLN A 170 12.19 -2.25 5.65
C GLN A 170 11.07 -2.12 4.62
N PRO A 171 10.18 -1.10 4.72
CA PRO A 171 9.04 -0.93 3.83
C PRO A 171 9.38 -0.98 2.34
N GLN A 172 10.44 -0.29 1.93
CA GLN A 172 10.90 -0.27 0.53
C GLN A 172 11.29 -1.66 -0.01
N ASN A 173 11.91 -2.51 0.81
CA ASN A 173 12.32 -3.86 0.40
C ASN A 173 11.13 -4.82 0.31
N ALA A 174 10.17 -4.69 1.22
CA ALA A 174 8.97 -5.52 1.22
C ALA A 174 8.10 -5.24 0.00
N ARG A 175 7.92 -3.97 -0.38
CA ARG A 175 7.19 -3.59 -1.59
C ARG A 175 7.88 -4.09 -2.86
N LYS A 176 9.20 -3.96 -2.95
CA LYS A 176 9.96 -4.51 -4.07
C LYS A 176 9.78 -6.02 -4.19
N GLN A 177 9.78 -6.75 -3.07
CA GLN A 177 9.52 -8.19 -3.06
C GLN A 177 8.08 -8.51 -3.50
N TRP A 178 7.09 -7.73 -3.08
CA TRP A 178 5.70 -7.90 -3.53
C TRP A 178 5.56 -7.67 -5.04
N LEU A 179 6.11 -6.58 -5.59
CA LEU A 179 6.15 -6.34 -7.02
C LEU A 179 6.90 -7.45 -7.78
N ALA A 180 8.03 -7.94 -7.22
CA ALA A 180 8.78 -9.04 -7.81
C ALA A 180 8.00 -10.36 -7.83
N SER A 181 7.09 -10.56 -6.88
CA SER A 181 6.23 -11.75 -6.82
C SER A 181 5.04 -11.72 -7.78
N MET A 182 4.77 -10.58 -8.44
CA MET A 182 3.75 -10.48 -9.49
C MET A 182 4.20 -11.24 -10.73
N VAL A 183 3.51 -12.33 -11.04
CA VAL A 183 3.97 -13.35 -12.01
C VAL A 183 3.67 -12.99 -13.47
N GLN A 184 2.72 -12.08 -13.75
CA GLN A 184 2.32 -11.77 -15.13
C GLN A 184 2.85 -10.43 -15.62
N ILE A 185 3.89 -10.49 -16.45
CA ILE A 185 4.36 -9.38 -17.29
C ILE A 185 3.44 -9.30 -18.50
N GLN A 186 2.79 -8.16 -18.73
CA GLN A 186 1.82 -7.95 -19.81
C GLN A 186 2.46 -7.38 -21.09
N GLY A 187 3.69 -6.89 -20.98
CA GLY A 187 4.43 -6.35 -22.11
C GLY A 187 5.82 -5.87 -21.72
N SER A 188 6.50 -5.22 -22.64
CA SER A 188 7.83 -4.65 -22.39
C SER A 188 7.98 -3.25 -22.98
N VAL A 189 8.87 -2.49 -22.36
CA VAL A 189 9.36 -1.20 -22.88
C VAL A 189 10.86 -1.28 -23.07
N GLU A 190 11.34 -0.83 -24.24
CA GLU A 190 12.75 -0.72 -24.55
C GLU A 190 13.26 0.64 -24.09
N LEU A 191 14.39 0.66 -23.40
CA LEU A 191 15.01 1.84 -22.80
C LEU A 191 16.22 2.29 -23.60
N ASP A 192 16.47 3.59 -23.64
CA ASP A 192 17.77 4.10 -24.08
C ASP A 192 18.85 3.93 -23.00
N GLU A 193 20.12 4.07 -23.38
CA GLU A 193 21.27 3.93 -22.47
C GLU A 193 21.23 4.92 -21.31
N GLY A 194 20.70 6.14 -21.53
CA GLY A 194 20.56 7.18 -20.52
C GLY A 194 19.55 6.75 -19.43
N ALA A 195 18.41 6.23 -19.81
CA ALA A 195 17.39 5.71 -18.91
C ALA A 195 17.91 4.52 -18.12
N VAL A 196 18.57 3.55 -18.78
CA VAL A 196 19.19 2.39 -18.12
C VAL A 196 20.16 2.84 -17.03
N ARG A 197 21.06 3.79 -17.35
CA ARG A 197 22.02 4.31 -16.39
C ARG A 197 21.35 5.00 -15.20
N VAL A 198 20.38 5.89 -15.46
CA VAL A 198 19.65 6.61 -14.41
C VAL A 198 18.89 5.66 -13.49
N LEU A 199 18.25 4.62 -14.01
CA LEU A 199 17.56 3.61 -13.21
C LEU A 199 18.53 2.86 -12.30
N ARG A 200 19.68 2.41 -12.84
CA ARG A 200 20.67 1.62 -12.08
C ARG A 200 21.42 2.44 -11.03
N GLU A 201 21.84 3.66 -11.38
CA GLU A 201 22.72 4.45 -10.53
C GLU A 201 21.98 5.36 -9.55
N SER A 202 20.79 5.85 -9.94
CA SER A 202 20.08 6.88 -9.20
C SER A 202 18.73 6.45 -8.62
N GLY A 203 18.22 5.27 -8.99
CA GLY A 203 16.94 4.75 -8.50
C GLY A 203 15.76 5.70 -8.76
N ARG A 204 15.78 6.44 -9.87
CA ARG A 204 14.75 7.41 -10.24
C ARG A 204 13.60 6.76 -10.99
N SER A 205 12.50 7.51 -11.16
CA SER A 205 11.37 7.12 -12.00
C SER A 205 11.78 7.00 -13.48
N LEU A 206 11.10 6.10 -14.21
CA LEU A 206 11.24 6.01 -15.65
C LEU A 206 10.36 7.05 -16.32
N LEU A 207 10.97 7.97 -17.06
CA LEU A 207 10.28 8.99 -17.84
C LEU A 207 10.04 8.52 -19.29
N PRO A 208 8.99 9.01 -19.96
CA PRO A 208 8.71 8.65 -21.36
C PRO A 208 9.86 8.97 -22.32
N VAL A 209 10.64 10.02 -22.04
CA VAL A 209 11.78 10.43 -22.89
C VAL A 209 12.84 9.34 -23.00
N GLY A 210 12.98 8.47 -22.00
CA GLY A 210 13.94 7.37 -21.99
C GLY A 210 13.43 6.08 -22.64
N VAL A 211 12.22 6.07 -23.21
CA VAL A 211 11.62 4.91 -23.86
C VAL A 211 11.77 4.99 -25.38
N ARG A 212 12.22 3.90 -26.00
CA ARG A 212 12.47 3.78 -27.44
C ARG A 212 11.51 2.83 -28.15
N GLY A 213 10.95 1.86 -27.42
CA GLY A 213 10.05 0.87 -27.99
C GLY A 213 9.03 0.37 -26.96
N VAL A 214 7.90 -0.13 -27.49
CA VAL A 214 6.79 -0.67 -26.68
C VAL A 214 6.27 -1.93 -27.33
N GLU A 215 6.32 -3.07 -26.61
CA GLU A 215 5.82 -4.36 -27.05
C GLU A 215 4.71 -4.88 -26.13
N GLY A 216 3.78 -5.65 -26.70
CA GLY A 216 2.65 -6.23 -25.97
C GLY A 216 1.43 -5.32 -25.88
N ARG A 217 0.48 -5.76 -25.07
CA ARG A 217 -0.77 -5.04 -24.76
C ARG A 217 -0.90 -4.95 -23.25
N PHE A 218 -0.78 -3.77 -22.71
CA PHE A 218 -0.93 -3.52 -21.28
C PHE A 218 -1.75 -2.25 -21.06
N GLY A 219 -2.47 -2.23 -19.96
CA GLY A 219 -3.20 -1.07 -19.45
C GLY A 219 -2.44 -0.36 -18.35
N ARG A 220 -2.98 0.76 -17.87
CA ARG A 220 -2.49 1.44 -16.67
C ARG A 220 -2.51 0.47 -15.48
N GLY A 221 -1.41 0.44 -14.71
CA GLY A 221 -1.25 -0.45 -13.57
C GLY A 221 -0.73 -1.84 -13.88
N ASP A 222 -0.58 -2.19 -15.16
CA ASP A 222 0.01 -3.47 -15.51
C ASP A 222 1.52 -3.50 -15.28
N LEU A 223 2.03 -4.70 -14.93
CA LEU A 223 3.45 -4.95 -14.80
C LEU A 223 4.09 -5.12 -16.18
N VAL A 224 5.11 -4.33 -16.46
CA VAL A 224 5.91 -4.44 -17.68
C VAL A 224 7.38 -4.69 -17.38
N SER A 225 8.07 -5.37 -18.31
CA SER A 225 9.51 -5.54 -18.33
C SER A 225 10.16 -4.31 -19.00
N CYS A 226 11.15 -3.71 -18.33
CA CYS A 226 11.99 -2.67 -18.91
C CYS A 226 13.27 -3.30 -19.42
N ARG A 227 13.57 -3.19 -20.72
CA ARG A 227 14.68 -3.85 -21.38
C ARG A 227 15.67 -2.83 -21.97
N ASP A 228 16.95 -3.19 -21.97
CA ASP A 228 17.96 -2.41 -22.69
C ASP A 228 17.93 -2.71 -24.20
N GLY A 229 18.75 -1.99 -24.99
CA GLY A 229 18.85 -2.16 -26.44
C GLY A 229 19.37 -3.55 -26.90
N GLU A 230 19.85 -4.38 -25.97
CA GLU A 230 20.24 -5.78 -26.23
C GLU A 230 19.13 -6.77 -25.81
N GLY A 231 17.97 -6.27 -25.38
CA GLY A 231 16.82 -7.07 -24.94
C GLY A 231 16.94 -7.65 -23.53
N ARG A 232 17.99 -7.32 -22.78
CA ARG A 232 18.17 -7.78 -21.38
C ARG A 232 17.24 -7.02 -20.47
N GLU A 233 16.59 -7.72 -19.56
CA GLU A 233 15.73 -7.10 -18.56
C GLU A 233 16.59 -6.31 -17.55
N VAL A 234 16.28 -5.03 -17.38
CA VAL A 234 16.95 -4.10 -16.47
C VAL A 234 16.11 -3.86 -15.21
N ALA A 235 14.79 -3.78 -15.43
CA ALA A 235 13.84 -3.48 -14.36
C ALA A 235 12.45 -4.03 -14.71
N ARG A 236 11.57 -4.04 -13.72
CA ARG A 236 10.12 -4.27 -13.86
C ARG A 236 9.36 -3.19 -13.13
N GLY A 237 8.19 -2.82 -13.62
CA GLY A 237 7.38 -1.84 -12.89
C GLY A 237 5.95 -1.74 -13.36
N LEU A 238 5.11 -1.10 -12.54
CA LEU A 238 3.72 -0.80 -12.85
C LEU A 238 3.67 0.49 -13.67
N VAL A 239 3.09 0.42 -14.88
CA VAL A 239 3.00 1.57 -15.78
C VAL A 239 1.84 2.50 -15.44
N ASN A 240 2.06 3.80 -15.64
CA ASN A 240 1.02 4.82 -15.48
C ASN A 240 0.17 5.04 -16.74
N TYR A 241 0.58 4.45 -17.87
CA TYR A 241 -0.05 4.61 -19.17
C TYR A 241 -0.26 3.27 -19.86
N SER A 242 -1.29 3.15 -20.68
CA SER A 242 -1.49 1.98 -21.55
C SER A 242 -0.39 1.88 -22.60
N ALA A 243 -0.29 0.71 -23.25
CA ALA A 243 0.65 0.49 -24.36
C ALA A 243 0.43 1.48 -25.51
N GLU A 244 -0.82 1.83 -25.80
CA GLU A 244 -1.16 2.78 -26.85
C GLU A 244 -0.72 4.20 -26.48
N GLU A 245 -1.03 4.64 -25.28
CA GLU A 245 -0.62 5.94 -24.75
C GLU A 245 0.91 6.04 -24.66
N THR A 246 1.57 4.99 -24.17
CA THR A 246 3.02 4.92 -24.09
C THR A 246 3.68 5.08 -25.47
N ARG A 247 3.11 4.46 -26.52
CA ARG A 247 3.62 4.65 -27.91
C ARG A 247 3.50 6.09 -28.39
N ARG A 248 2.52 6.85 -27.92
CA ARG A 248 2.34 8.26 -28.29
C ARG A 248 3.33 9.17 -27.59
N ILE A 249 3.68 8.89 -26.33
CA ILE A 249 4.53 9.76 -25.51
C ILE A 249 6.00 9.32 -25.45
N MET A 250 6.34 8.10 -25.91
CA MET A 250 7.73 7.62 -25.88
C MET A 250 8.67 8.59 -26.61
N GLY A 251 9.83 8.85 -26.03
CA GLY A 251 10.80 9.80 -26.55
C GLY A 251 10.47 11.27 -26.28
N SER A 252 9.30 11.57 -25.70
CA SER A 252 8.86 12.95 -25.42
C SER A 252 9.19 13.36 -23.99
N PRO A 253 9.55 14.63 -23.74
CA PRO A 253 9.69 15.17 -22.39
C PRO A 253 8.34 15.18 -21.66
N SER A 254 8.36 14.95 -20.32
CA SER A 254 7.12 14.89 -19.51
C SER A 254 6.23 16.13 -19.65
N ARG A 255 6.79 17.33 -19.84
CA ARG A 255 6.03 18.57 -20.04
C ARG A 255 5.16 18.58 -21.31
N GLU A 256 5.39 17.68 -22.26
CA GLU A 256 4.65 17.59 -23.53
C GLU A 256 3.50 16.57 -23.46
N ILE A 257 3.42 15.77 -22.40
CA ILE A 257 2.43 14.69 -22.26
C ILE A 257 1.00 15.24 -22.33
N GLU A 258 0.71 16.33 -21.62
CA GLU A 258 -0.62 16.94 -21.61
C GLU A 258 -1.04 17.40 -23.02
N GLY A 259 -0.11 17.97 -23.77
CA GLY A 259 -0.36 18.38 -25.17
C GLY A 259 -0.61 17.19 -26.11
N ILE A 260 0.03 16.04 -25.86
CA ILE A 260 -0.10 14.83 -26.69
C ILE A 260 -1.40 14.08 -26.37
N HIS A 261 -1.75 13.98 -25.09
CA HIS A 261 -2.94 13.23 -24.64
C HIS A 261 -4.20 14.07 -24.54
N GLY A 262 -4.08 15.41 -24.37
CA GLY A 262 -5.21 16.32 -24.16
C GLY A 262 -5.72 16.31 -22.71
N TYR A 263 -5.00 15.70 -21.77
CA TYR A 263 -5.29 15.73 -20.35
C TYR A 263 -3.99 15.73 -19.51
N ALA A 264 -4.04 16.30 -18.31
CA ALA A 264 -2.93 16.26 -17.37
C ALA A 264 -2.78 14.83 -16.80
N GLY A 265 -1.67 14.17 -17.14
CA GLY A 265 -1.34 12.82 -16.68
C GLY A 265 -0.15 12.82 -15.73
N ASP A 266 0.31 11.61 -15.38
CA ASP A 266 1.52 11.44 -14.58
C ASP A 266 2.76 11.87 -15.38
N GLU A 267 3.76 12.48 -14.73
CA GLU A 267 5.00 12.91 -15.41
C GLU A 267 5.87 11.70 -15.80
N GLU A 268 5.74 10.59 -15.08
CA GLU A 268 6.53 9.39 -15.26
C GLU A 268 5.73 8.28 -15.96
N LEU A 269 6.42 7.50 -16.77
CA LEU A 269 5.87 6.24 -17.28
C LEU A 269 5.76 5.19 -16.15
N ILE A 270 6.80 5.11 -15.30
CA ILE A 270 6.82 4.25 -14.11
C ILE A 270 7.44 5.04 -12.97
N HIS A 271 6.69 5.24 -11.89
CA HIS A 271 7.20 5.87 -10.69
C HIS A 271 8.25 4.96 -10.00
N ARG A 272 9.31 5.55 -9.45
CA ARG A 272 10.42 4.82 -8.80
C ARG A 272 9.96 3.82 -7.72
N ASP A 273 8.88 4.16 -7.00
CA ASP A 273 8.33 3.28 -5.96
C ASP A 273 7.55 2.10 -6.55
N ASN A 274 7.20 2.15 -7.82
CA ASN A 274 6.54 1.08 -8.58
C ASN A 274 7.52 0.34 -9.49
N LEU A 275 8.84 0.52 -9.31
CA LEU A 275 9.88 -0.01 -10.17
C LEU A 275 10.90 -0.81 -9.35
N ILE A 276 11.31 -1.97 -9.89
CA ILE A 276 12.29 -2.87 -9.30
C ILE A 276 13.39 -3.10 -10.31
N LEU A 277 14.64 -2.95 -9.90
CA LEU A 277 15.81 -3.40 -10.68
C LEU A 277 15.92 -4.92 -10.62
N VAL A 278 16.30 -5.53 -11.73
CA VAL A 278 16.54 -6.98 -11.89
C VAL A 278 18.04 -7.24 -11.94
#